data_bdf177f5c6b7a3113119a1599eed7056
#
_entry.id   bdf177f5c6b7a3113119a1599eed7056
#
_cell.length_a   1.000
_cell.length_b   1.000
_cell.length_c   1.000
_cell.angle_alpha   90.00
_cell.angle_beta   90.00
_cell.angle_gamma   90.00
#
_symmetry.space_group_name_H-M   'P 1'
#
loop_
_entity.id
_entity.type
_entity.pdbx_description
1 polymer ?
#
loop_
_entity_poly.entity_id
_entity_poly.type
_entity_poly.pdbx_seq_one_letter_code
_entity_poly.pdbx_strand_id
1 'polypeptide(L)'
;MNRIVMFGGGSGSRDITMALCRACYDVARVVPAWDSGGSSKALRETLGILAMGDIRQALMTLAHGEERDSSVVRFFNARLSEVASQAELRAEFDFYTSGAHPLLGTMAPGIGTAVLGYLRVFQSHIGDNFDFHRGSIGNFVLTGAYLAHHRDINIAIRVFRKLCGIAGHVWPSTTDNAVELCAELRDGRVVRGQDKVTALNPDQARVGIECVHLTQAGVDTSPGIRPTANPSVIEAIGTADVIVFGPGSFYTSTLAHLEVRGIRQALAARPPEVPKILIGNILECAETMGRTLAELVHTFQRAAGPGALTHLVANRGWVPFERVVNGFRYLPEGDAAPSDPPALQVIADDFEDPWTRGKHDAPKVVVALSGILAASRHTGPLQAGSKTPG
;
A
#
# COMPACT_ATOMS: atom_id res chain seq x y z
N MET A 1 -10.80 4.28 -20.09
CA MET A 1 -9.87 4.69 -19.02
C MET A 1 -9.05 3.48 -18.66
N ASN A 2 -7.71 3.59 -18.60
CA ASN A 2 -6.85 2.45 -18.31
C ASN A 2 -6.87 2.16 -16.82
N ARG A 3 -7.03 0.89 -16.46
CA ARG A 3 -7.05 0.42 -15.06
C ARG A 3 -5.68 -0.01 -14.62
N ILE A 4 -5.17 0.68 -13.60
CA ILE A 4 -3.91 0.36 -12.91
C ILE A 4 -4.22 -0.27 -11.56
N VAL A 5 -3.68 -1.47 -11.33
CA VAL A 5 -3.66 -2.08 -10.00
C VAL A 5 -2.27 -1.88 -9.40
N MET A 6 -2.20 -1.16 -8.28
CA MET A 6 -0.92 -0.81 -7.65
C MET A 6 -0.82 -1.38 -6.24
N PHE A 7 0.11 -2.33 -6.06
CA PHE A 7 0.46 -2.94 -4.78
C PHE A 7 1.47 -2.09 -4.03
N GLY A 8 1.22 -1.85 -2.77
CA GLY A 8 2.13 -1.14 -1.87
C GLY A 8 1.37 -0.44 -0.76
N GLY A 9 2.03 -0.24 0.37
CA GLY A 9 1.48 0.46 1.53
C GLY A 9 2.08 1.84 1.71
N GLY A 10 1.64 2.50 2.76
CA GLY A 10 2.24 3.69 3.31
C GLY A 10 2.37 4.88 2.36
N SER A 11 3.44 5.63 2.57
CA SER A 11 3.71 6.90 1.89
C SER A 11 4.55 6.76 0.61
N GLY A 12 5.26 5.64 0.42
CA GLY A 12 6.23 5.48 -0.68
C GLY A 12 5.64 5.63 -2.07
N SER A 13 4.42 5.17 -2.28
CA SER A 13 3.70 5.23 -3.56
C SER A 13 2.69 6.38 -3.64
N ARG A 14 2.63 7.27 -2.64
CA ARG A 14 1.63 8.34 -2.55
C ARG A 14 1.68 9.29 -3.74
N ASP A 15 2.83 9.85 -4.02
CA ASP A 15 2.98 10.89 -5.05
C ASP A 15 2.71 10.33 -6.45
N ILE A 16 3.16 9.10 -6.71
CA ILE A 16 2.86 8.38 -7.96
C ILE A 16 1.36 8.12 -8.09
N THR A 17 0.70 7.68 -7.01
CA THR A 17 -0.76 7.47 -7.01
C THR A 17 -1.51 8.76 -7.36
N MET A 18 -1.13 9.89 -6.74
CA MET A 18 -1.74 11.19 -7.05
C MET A 18 -1.51 11.62 -8.50
N ALA A 19 -0.30 11.41 -9.02
CA ALA A 19 0.02 11.72 -10.41
C ALA A 19 -0.77 10.85 -11.39
N LEU A 20 -0.97 9.56 -11.10
CA LEU A 20 -1.83 8.66 -11.88
C LEU A 20 -3.29 9.14 -11.91
N CYS A 21 -3.84 9.55 -10.77
CA CYS A 21 -5.20 10.10 -10.73
C CYS A 21 -5.33 11.35 -11.58
N ARG A 22 -4.37 12.28 -11.49
CA ARG A 22 -4.33 13.51 -12.33
C ARG A 22 -4.18 13.20 -13.82
N ALA A 23 -3.48 12.13 -14.16
CA ALA A 23 -3.37 11.63 -15.53
C ALA A 23 -4.60 10.81 -15.99
N CYS A 24 -5.69 10.85 -15.23
CA CYS A 24 -6.97 10.21 -15.55
C CYS A 24 -6.89 8.67 -15.70
N TYR A 25 -6.06 8.00 -14.90
CA TYR A 25 -6.09 6.54 -14.77
C TYR A 25 -7.16 6.10 -13.77
N ASP A 26 -7.77 4.92 -14.02
CA ASP A 26 -8.59 4.23 -13.02
C ASP A 26 -7.64 3.48 -12.07
N VAL A 27 -7.43 4.03 -10.88
CA VAL A 27 -6.43 3.53 -9.93
C VAL A 27 -7.09 2.65 -8.88
N ALA A 28 -6.66 1.40 -8.80
CA ALA A 28 -6.97 0.48 -7.71
C ALA A 28 -5.71 0.23 -6.86
N ARG A 29 -5.73 0.69 -5.59
CA ARG A 29 -4.65 0.47 -4.64
C ARG A 29 -4.89 -0.82 -3.87
N VAL A 30 -3.92 -1.72 -3.87
CA VAL A 30 -3.90 -2.91 -3.01
C VAL A 30 -2.90 -2.66 -1.87
N VAL A 31 -3.40 -2.66 -0.64
CA VAL A 31 -2.64 -2.24 0.54
C VAL A 31 -2.50 -3.36 1.56
N PRO A 32 -1.45 -3.34 2.41
CA PRO A 32 -1.30 -4.26 3.53
C PRO A 32 -2.48 -4.24 4.50
N ALA A 33 -2.84 -5.40 5.04
CA ALA A 33 -3.81 -5.55 6.13
C ALA A 33 -3.13 -5.82 7.48
N TRP A 34 -1.78 -5.78 7.53
CA TRP A 34 -0.92 -6.14 8.67
C TRP A 34 -0.11 -4.97 9.22
N ASP A 35 -0.42 -3.72 8.80
CA ASP A 35 0.20 -2.52 9.38
C ASP A 35 0.02 -2.49 10.90
N SER A 36 1.10 -2.22 11.61
CA SER A 36 1.13 -2.14 13.08
C SER A 36 1.62 -0.79 13.58
N GLY A 37 1.68 0.22 12.71
CA GLY A 37 2.09 1.58 13.05
C GLY A 37 0.95 2.48 13.52
N GLY A 38 1.29 3.55 14.21
CA GLY A 38 0.35 4.61 14.60
C GLY A 38 -0.89 4.10 15.35
N SER A 39 -2.07 4.64 15.00
CA SER A 39 -3.35 4.21 15.61
C SER A 39 -3.81 2.82 15.17
N SER A 40 -3.22 2.22 14.13
CA SER A 40 -3.56 0.84 13.71
C SER A 40 -3.29 -0.16 14.83
N LYS A 41 -2.22 0.04 15.61
CA LYS A 41 -1.87 -0.84 16.72
C LYS A 41 -2.96 -0.85 17.80
N ALA A 42 -3.34 0.30 18.32
CA ALA A 42 -4.36 0.42 19.35
C ALA A 42 -5.72 -0.16 18.89
N LEU A 43 -6.11 0.08 17.65
CA LEU A 43 -7.33 -0.46 17.06
C LEU A 43 -7.29 -1.99 16.96
N ARG A 44 -6.17 -2.56 16.52
CA ARG A 44 -6.00 -4.01 16.39
C ARG A 44 -5.99 -4.72 17.74
N GLU A 45 -5.26 -4.17 18.70
CA GLU A 45 -5.16 -4.73 20.06
C GLU A 45 -6.50 -4.68 20.81
N THR A 46 -7.25 -3.58 20.65
CA THR A 46 -8.53 -3.40 21.36
C THR A 46 -9.68 -4.16 20.71
N LEU A 47 -9.76 -4.17 19.38
CA LEU A 47 -10.96 -4.65 18.66
C LEU A 47 -10.75 -5.97 17.91
N GLY A 48 -9.51 -6.48 17.84
CA GLY A 48 -9.18 -7.70 17.10
C GLY A 48 -9.50 -7.61 15.61
N ILE A 49 -9.17 -6.47 14.98
CA ILE A 49 -9.50 -6.16 13.58
C ILE A 49 -8.27 -6.09 12.69
N LEU A 50 -8.47 -6.06 11.36
CA LEU A 50 -7.41 -5.79 10.41
C LEU A 50 -6.89 -4.34 10.55
N ALA A 51 -5.72 -4.06 9.97
CA ALA A 51 -5.11 -2.74 10.04
C ALA A 51 -5.87 -1.72 9.18
N MET A 52 -6.26 -0.60 9.78
CA MET A 52 -6.99 0.49 9.11
C MET A 52 -6.08 1.57 8.52
N GLY A 53 -4.82 1.65 8.98
CA GLY A 53 -3.91 2.75 8.66
C GLY A 53 -3.62 2.91 7.18
N ASP A 54 -3.12 1.87 6.53
CA ASP A 54 -2.78 1.90 5.11
C ASP A 54 -4.02 2.05 4.22
N ILE A 55 -5.16 1.46 4.61
CA ILE A 55 -6.44 1.60 3.90
C ILE A 55 -6.86 3.07 3.89
N ARG A 56 -6.94 3.71 5.08
CA ARG A 56 -7.31 5.12 5.19
C ARG A 56 -6.28 6.01 4.47
N GLN A 57 -4.98 5.73 4.61
CA GLN A 57 -3.93 6.49 3.94
C GLN A 57 -4.09 6.45 2.41
N ALA A 58 -4.36 5.28 1.84
CA ALA A 58 -4.59 5.14 0.41
C ALA A 58 -5.86 5.86 -0.05
N LEU A 59 -6.96 5.79 0.73
CA LEU A 59 -8.20 6.52 0.46
C LEU A 59 -7.97 8.03 0.45
N MET A 60 -7.24 8.56 1.44
CA MET A 60 -6.91 9.99 1.48
C MET A 60 -5.96 10.41 0.34
N THR A 61 -5.06 9.52 -0.07
CA THR A 61 -4.18 9.75 -1.22
C THR A 61 -4.99 9.86 -2.51
N LEU A 62 -5.96 8.97 -2.73
CA LEU A 62 -6.87 9.06 -3.89
C LEU A 62 -7.71 10.34 -3.84
N ALA A 63 -8.30 10.67 -2.69
CA ALA A 63 -9.06 11.90 -2.54
C ALA A 63 -8.25 13.13 -2.94
N HIS A 64 -7.00 13.20 -2.49
CA HIS A 64 -6.09 14.30 -2.83
C HIS A 64 -5.68 14.28 -4.31
N GLY A 65 -5.40 13.10 -4.87
CA GLY A 65 -5.06 12.93 -6.29
C GLY A 65 -6.22 13.28 -7.24
N GLU A 66 -7.44 13.05 -6.80
CA GLU A 66 -8.68 13.43 -7.51
C GLU A 66 -9.16 14.85 -7.17
N GLU A 67 -8.34 15.64 -6.46
CA GLU A 67 -8.62 17.03 -6.07
C GLU A 67 -9.91 17.19 -5.25
N ARG A 68 -10.23 16.19 -4.41
CA ARG A 68 -11.35 16.23 -3.48
C ARG A 68 -10.97 17.03 -2.24
N ASP A 69 -11.37 18.29 -2.16
CA ASP A 69 -11.19 19.16 -1.00
C ASP A 69 -12.54 19.52 -0.39
N SER A 70 -13.16 18.52 0.26
CA SER A 70 -14.41 18.70 0.98
C SER A 70 -14.17 18.74 2.49
N SER A 71 -15.15 19.28 3.23
CA SER A 71 -15.15 19.23 4.70
C SER A 71 -14.99 17.82 5.24
N VAL A 72 -15.54 16.80 4.52
CA VAL A 72 -15.40 15.39 4.86
C VAL A 72 -13.94 14.94 4.75
N VAL A 73 -13.27 15.25 3.65
CA VAL A 73 -11.86 14.89 3.42
C VAL A 73 -10.97 15.54 4.47
N ARG A 74 -11.20 16.83 4.79
CA ARG A 74 -10.47 17.53 5.86
C ARG A 74 -10.71 16.89 7.21
N PHE A 75 -11.95 16.56 7.54
CA PHE A 75 -12.30 15.89 8.79
C PHE A 75 -11.66 14.51 8.91
N PHE A 76 -11.66 13.70 7.84
CA PHE A 76 -11.04 12.38 7.85
C PHE A 76 -9.51 12.41 7.87
N ASN A 77 -8.91 13.52 7.47
CA ASN A 77 -7.46 13.71 7.54
C ASN A 77 -7.00 14.24 8.90
N ALA A 78 -7.94 14.64 9.78
CA ALA A 78 -7.61 15.13 11.11
C ALA A 78 -6.96 14.05 11.98
N ARG A 79 -6.02 14.50 12.82
CA ARG A 79 -5.35 13.68 13.82
C ARG A 79 -5.49 14.34 15.18
N LEU A 80 -5.54 13.51 16.21
CA LEU A 80 -5.47 13.98 17.60
C LEU A 80 -4.06 14.52 17.91
N SER A 81 -3.95 15.35 18.91
CA SER A 81 -2.69 15.94 19.34
C SER A 81 -1.62 14.88 19.61
N GLU A 82 -0.39 15.12 19.18
CA GLU A 82 0.74 14.19 19.41
C GLU A 82 1.38 14.37 20.80
N VAL A 83 1.13 15.51 21.47
CA VAL A 83 1.80 15.89 22.73
C VAL A 83 0.85 15.93 23.93
N ALA A 84 -0.45 15.75 23.73
CA ALA A 84 -1.46 15.79 24.77
C ALA A 84 -1.46 14.52 25.63
N SER A 85 -1.90 14.64 26.88
CA SER A 85 -2.15 13.51 27.77
C SER A 85 -3.33 12.67 27.29
N GLN A 86 -3.41 11.43 27.73
CA GLN A 86 -4.52 10.53 27.38
C GLN A 86 -5.91 11.11 27.73
N ALA A 87 -6.02 11.83 28.84
CA ALA A 87 -7.26 12.49 29.23
C ALA A 87 -7.66 13.63 28.28
N GLU A 88 -6.68 14.43 27.84
CA GLU A 88 -6.89 15.50 26.86
C GLU A 88 -7.23 14.93 25.48
N LEU A 89 -6.56 13.84 25.04
CA LEU A 89 -6.87 13.13 23.80
C LEU A 89 -8.28 12.57 23.82
N ARG A 90 -8.73 12.05 24.97
CA ARG A 90 -10.10 11.59 25.15
C ARG A 90 -11.09 12.75 25.01
N ALA A 91 -10.84 13.86 25.67
CA ALA A 91 -11.69 15.05 25.56
C ALA A 91 -11.72 15.61 24.13
N GLU A 92 -10.58 15.62 23.44
CA GLU A 92 -10.52 16.00 22.03
C GLU A 92 -11.36 15.06 21.15
N PHE A 93 -11.26 13.73 21.34
CA PHE A 93 -12.09 12.76 20.63
C PHE A 93 -13.58 12.94 20.93
N ASP A 94 -13.94 13.19 22.19
CA ASP A 94 -15.32 13.44 22.61
C ASP A 94 -15.88 14.72 21.95
N PHE A 95 -15.05 15.72 21.68
CA PHE A 95 -15.46 16.90 20.90
C PHE A 95 -15.81 16.51 19.45
N TYR A 96 -15.06 15.61 18.81
CA TYR A 96 -15.41 15.10 17.47
C TYR A 96 -16.73 14.32 17.47
N THR A 97 -17.05 13.58 18.53
CA THR A 97 -18.26 12.74 18.62
C THR A 97 -19.49 13.51 19.15
N SER A 98 -19.31 14.69 19.74
CA SER A 98 -20.39 15.54 20.23
C SER A 98 -21.29 16.07 19.11
N GLY A 99 -20.74 16.24 17.91
CA GLY A 99 -21.40 16.91 16.79
C GLY A 99 -21.13 18.42 16.73
N ALA A 100 -20.37 18.97 17.69
CA ALA A 100 -20.06 20.40 17.75
C ALA A 100 -18.88 20.84 16.87
N HIS A 101 -18.16 19.88 16.26
CA HIS A 101 -17.02 20.20 15.41
C HIS A 101 -17.43 21.04 14.19
N PRO A 102 -16.79 22.20 13.91
CA PRO A 102 -17.25 23.15 12.88
C PRO A 102 -17.34 22.52 11.47
N LEU A 103 -16.44 21.62 11.11
CA LEU A 103 -16.47 20.94 9.81
C LEU A 103 -17.75 20.10 9.61
N LEU A 104 -18.33 19.56 10.67
CA LEU A 104 -19.59 18.78 10.55
C LEU A 104 -20.75 19.68 10.09
N GLY A 105 -20.81 20.93 10.58
CA GLY A 105 -21.82 21.91 10.17
C GLY A 105 -21.70 22.37 8.71
N THR A 106 -20.54 22.17 8.09
CA THR A 106 -20.31 22.53 6.67
C THR A 106 -20.50 21.34 5.71
N MET A 107 -20.73 20.14 6.23
CA MET A 107 -21.05 18.95 5.42
C MET A 107 -22.52 18.98 5.00
N ALA A 108 -22.84 18.35 3.86
CA ALA A 108 -24.23 18.07 3.53
C ALA A 108 -24.89 17.28 4.69
N PRO A 109 -26.14 17.62 5.09
CA PRO A 109 -26.75 17.09 6.32
C PRO A 109 -26.73 15.57 6.46
N GLY A 110 -27.01 14.83 5.40
CA GLY A 110 -26.97 13.37 5.42
C GLY A 110 -25.54 12.81 5.56
N ILE A 111 -24.53 13.51 5.06
CA ILE A 111 -23.11 13.12 5.17
C ILE A 111 -22.64 13.35 6.61
N GLY A 112 -22.87 14.53 7.17
CA GLY A 112 -22.48 14.84 8.56
C GLY A 112 -23.11 13.87 9.56
N THR A 113 -24.39 13.54 9.38
CA THR A 113 -25.10 12.55 10.21
C THR A 113 -24.47 11.16 10.10
N ALA A 114 -24.13 10.72 8.91
CA ALA A 114 -23.48 9.41 8.70
C ALA A 114 -22.08 9.35 9.34
N VAL A 115 -21.26 10.39 9.14
CA VAL A 115 -19.91 10.49 9.73
C VAL A 115 -20.00 10.43 11.26
N LEU A 116 -20.90 11.22 11.86
CA LEU A 116 -21.12 11.24 13.31
C LEU A 116 -21.62 9.89 13.81
N GLY A 117 -22.54 9.25 13.05
CA GLY A 117 -23.04 7.90 13.36
C GLY A 117 -21.92 6.88 13.45
N TYR A 118 -20.99 6.85 12.48
CA TYR A 118 -19.85 5.93 12.51
C TYR A 118 -18.86 6.22 13.64
N LEU A 119 -18.60 7.48 13.95
CA LEU A 119 -17.77 7.83 15.12
C LEU A 119 -18.39 7.33 16.43
N ARG A 120 -19.70 7.47 16.59
CA ARG A 120 -20.43 6.98 17.78
C ARG A 120 -20.45 5.45 17.86
N VAL A 121 -20.57 4.76 16.72
CA VAL A 121 -20.42 3.29 16.69
C VAL A 121 -19.01 2.91 17.14
N PHE A 122 -17.97 3.57 16.66
CA PHE A 122 -16.61 3.33 17.14
C PHE A 122 -16.51 3.59 18.66
N GLN A 123 -17.00 4.74 19.12
CA GLN A 123 -16.99 5.12 20.53
C GLN A 123 -17.66 4.06 21.45
N SER A 124 -18.76 3.48 20.99
CA SER A 124 -19.50 2.47 21.78
C SER A 124 -18.79 1.11 21.87
N HIS A 125 -17.76 0.87 21.05
CA HIS A 125 -17.00 -0.39 21.03
C HIS A 125 -15.64 -0.28 21.72
N ILE A 126 -15.19 0.90 22.07
CA ILE A 126 -13.95 1.13 22.82
C ILE A 126 -14.24 1.34 24.31
N GLY A 127 -13.39 0.79 25.17
CA GLY A 127 -13.47 1.00 26.61
C GLY A 127 -12.83 2.33 27.05
N ASP A 128 -12.90 2.59 28.34
CA ASP A 128 -12.34 3.81 28.93
C ASP A 128 -10.81 3.88 28.82
N ASN A 129 -10.14 2.75 28.70
CA ASN A 129 -8.68 2.63 28.61
C ASN A 129 -8.15 2.58 27.17
N PHE A 130 -8.97 2.96 26.17
CA PHE A 130 -8.50 2.97 24.77
C PHE A 130 -7.37 3.98 24.60
N ASP A 131 -6.27 3.56 23.97
CA ASP A 131 -5.13 4.42 23.69
C ASP A 131 -5.39 5.32 22.47
N PHE A 132 -5.57 6.61 22.72
CA PHE A 132 -5.80 7.62 21.68
C PHE A 132 -4.53 8.22 21.09
N HIS A 133 -3.33 7.87 21.56
CA HIS A 133 -2.09 8.41 21.02
C HIS A 133 -1.98 8.10 19.50
N ARG A 134 -1.51 9.10 18.75
CA ARG A 134 -1.45 9.08 17.29
C ARG A 134 -2.80 8.78 16.63
N GLY A 135 -3.90 9.08 17.31
CA GLY A 135 -5.25 8.87 16.82
C GLY A 135 -5.51 9.57 15.50
N SER A 136 -6.22 8.90 14.60
CA SER A 136 -6.68 9.47 13.32
C SER A 136 -8.19 9.38 13.25
N ILE A 137 -8.84 10.51 13.10
CA ILE A 137 -10.31 10.58 13.00
C ILE A 137 -10.81 9.73 11.82
N GLY A 138 -10.12 9.76 10.68
CA GLY A 138 -10.48 8.91 9.54
C GLY A 138 -10.36 7.42 9.83
N ASN A 139 -9.37 6.97 10.62
CA ASN A 139 -9.29 5.58 11.05
C ASN A 139 -10.46 5.21 11.97
N PHE A 140 -10.87 6.11 12.87
CA PHE A 140 -12.00 5.88 13.76
C PHE A 140 -13.33 5.81 13.01
N VAL A 141 -13.54 6.70 12.02
CA VAL A 141 -14.72 6.66 11.13
C VAL A 141 -14.74 5.37 10.31
N LEU A 142 -13.61 4.99 9.71
CA LEU A 142 -13.50 3.74 8.92
C LEU A 142 -13.76 2.51 9.79
N THR A 143 -13.22 2.50 11.02
CA THR A 143 -13.47 1.42 11.99
C THR A 143 -14.95 1.38 12.41
N GLY A 144 -15.56 2.53 12.67
CA GLY A 144 -16.98 2.62 12.98
C GLY A 144 -17.87 2.11 11.85
N ALA A 145 -17.54 2.46 10.60
CA ALA A 145 -18.23 1.92 9.43
C ALA A 145 -18.03 0.39 9.30
N TYR A 146 -16.84 -0.11 9.55
CA TYR A 146 -16.55 -1.54 9.56
C TYR A 146 -17.39 -2.29 10.60
N LEU A 147 -17.45 -1.78 11.82
CA LEU A 147 -18.24 -2.35 12.91
C LEU A 147 -19.75 -2.30 12.63
N ALA A 148 -20.24 -1.17 12.09
CA ALA A 148 -21.64 -0.98 11.72
C ALA A 148 -22.11 -1.91 10.59
N HIS A 149 -21.19 -2.35 9.73
CA HIS A 149 -21.49 -3.22 8.59
C HIS A 149 -20.96 -4.65 8.80
N HIS A 150 -21.21 -5.22 9.97
CA HIS A 150 -20.90 -6.62 10.30
C HIS A 150 -19.44 -7.03 10.05
N ARG A 151 -18.52 -6.11 10.24
CA ARG A 151 -17.09 -6.30 9.99
C ARG A 151 -16.74 -6.62 8.53
N ASP A 152 -17.52 -6.09 7.58
CA ASP A 152 -17.18 -6.16 6.17
C ASP A 152 -16.35 -4.92 5.78
N ILE A 153 -15.05 -5.15 5.57
CA ILE A 153 -14.12 -4.06 5.22
C ILE A 153 -14.39 -3.50 3.82
N ASN A 154 -14.84 -4.31 2.89
CA ASN A 154 -15.12 -3.85 1.53
C ASN A 154 -16.34 -2.92 1.50
N ILE A 155 -17.35 -3.19 2.34
CA ILE A 155 -18.49 -2.27 2.53
C ILE A 155 -18.02 -0.99 3.22
N ALA A 156 -17.24 -1.07 4.29
CA ALA A 156 -16.71 0.10 4.99
C ALA A 156 -15.91 1.03 4.06
N ILE A 157 -15.04 0.46 3.24
CA ILE A 157 -14.27 1.20 2.23
C ILE A 157 -15.19 1.85 1.20
N ARG A 158 -16.22 1.14 0.72
CA ARG A 158 -17.20 1.68 -0.23
C ARG A 158 -17.95 2.87 0.38
N VAL A 159 -18.36 2.76 1.63
CA VAL A 159 -19.01 3.86 2.38
C VAL A 159 -18.06 5.05 2.48
N PHE A 160 -16.83 4.83 2.91
CA PHE A 160 -15.83 5.88 3.07
C PHE A 160 -15.55 6.60 1.74
N ARG A 161 -15.38 5.84 0.65
CA ARG A 161 -15.21 6.38 -0.71
C ARG A 161 -16.40 7.26 -1.10
N LYS A 162 -17.62 6.79 -0.87
CA LYS A 162 -18.85 7.54 -1.19
C LYS A 162 -18.94 8.84 -0.40
N LEU A 163 -18.59 8.83 0.88
CA LEU A 163 -18.59 10.02 1.73
C LEU A 163 -17.58 11.07 1.23
N CYS A 164 -16.40 10.63 0.75
CA CYS A 164 -15.37 11.52 0.23
C CYS A 164 -15.49 11.84 -1.27
N GLY A 165 -16.40 11.20 -2.00
CA GLY A 165 -16.55 11.36 -3.45
C GLY A 165 -15.38 10.77 -4.27
N ILE A 166 -14.68 9.76 -3.75
CA ILE A 166 -13.52 9.11 -4.39
C ILE A 166 -13.99 8.15 -5.48
N ALA A 167 -13.47 8.28 -6.70
CA ALA A 167 -13.74 7.40 -7.82
C ALA A 167 -12.84 6.15 -7.81
N GLY A 168 -11.55 6.30 -7.55
CA GLY A 168 -10.57 5.22 -7.47
C GLY A 168 -10.88 4.18 -6.39
N HIS A 169 -10.14 3.08 -6.38
CA HIS A 169 -10.40 1.93 -5.52
C HIS A 169 -9.26 1.68 -4.51
N VAL A 170 -9.62 1.21 -3.33
CA VAL A 170 -8.66 0.72 -2.31
C VAL A 170 -9.16 -0.62 -1.80
N TRP A 171 -8.28 -1.61 -1.76
CA TRP A 171 -8.59 -2.93 -1.24
C TRP A 171 -7.44 -3.40 -0.33
N PRO A 172 -7.70 -3.88 0.89
CA PRO A 172 -6.69 -4.62 1.64
C PRO A 172 -6.42 -5.96 0.92
N SER A 173 -5.18 -6.42 0.95
CA SER A 173 -4.78 -7.69 0.31
C SER A 173 -5.59 -8.89 0.80
N THR A 174 -6.00 -8.86 2.04
CA THR A 174 -6.86 -9.86 2.69
C THR A 174 -7.92 -9.19 3.54
N THR A 175 -9.03 -9.86 3.76
CA THR A 175 -10.07 -9.46 4.72
C THR A 175 -9.92 -10.17 6.06
N ASP A 176 -8.91 -11.04 6.19
CA ASP A 176 -8.66 -11.77 7.43
C ASP A 176 -8.18 -10.82 8.53
N ASN A 177 -8.73 -11.00 9.71
CA ASN A 177 -8.35 -10.25 10.90
C ASN A 177 -7.09 -10.84 11.55
N ALA A 178 -6.45 -10.04 12.41
CA ALA A 178 -5.32 -10.46 13.22
C ALA A 178 -4.12 -11.03 12.43
N VAL A 179 -3.94 -10.60 11.18
CA VAL A 179 -2.76 -10.96 10.38
C VAL A 179 -1.55 -10.20 10.88
N GLU A 180 -0.45 -10.89 11.15
CA GLU A 180 0.83 -10.33 11.56
C GLU A 180 1.91 -10.64 10.53
N LEU A 181 2.80 -9.69 10.28
CA LEU A 181 3.98 -9.88 9.45
C LEU A 181 5.16 -10.31 10.33
N CYS A 182 5.83 -11.36 9.90
CA CYS A 182 7.08 -11.84 10.49
C CYS A 182 8.18 -11.82 9.42
N ALA A 183 9.38 -11.40 9.80
CA ALA A 183 10.58 -11.50 8.99
C ALA A 183 11.56 -12.47 9.63
N GLU A 184 12.07 -13.42 8.85
CA GLU A 184 13.19 -14.27 9.22
C GLU A 184 14.48 -13.62 8.72
N LEU A 185 15.43 -13.40 9.61
CA LEU A 185 16.75 -12.88 9.28
C LEU A 185 17.65 -14.03 8.81
N ARG A 186 18.70 -13.72 8.07
CA ARG A 186 19.66 -14.72 7.55
C ARG A 186 20.36 -15.55 8.62
N ASP A 187 20.41 -15.09 9.86
CA ASP A 187 20.96 -15.82 11.00
C ASP A 187 19.91 -16.66 11.77
N GLY A 188 18.68 -16.75 11.25
CA GLY A 188 17.58 -17.51 11.83
C GLY A 188 16.77 -16.76 12.90
N ARG A 189 17.15 -15.54 13.28
CA ARG A 189 16.31 -14.72 14.18
C ARG A 189 15.02 -14.30 13.49
N VAL A 190 13.92 -14.29 14.24
CA VAL A 190 12.60 -13.88 13.75
C VAL A 190 12.20 -12.54 14.38
N VAL A 191 11.82 -11.58 13.53
CA VAL A 191 11.27 -10.28 13.94
C VAL A 191 9.79 -10.27 13.63
N ARG A 192 8.94 -10.03 14.65
CA ARG A 192 7.49 -10.03 14.53
C ARG A 192 6.93 -8.62 14.65
N GLY A 193 5.97 -8.30 13.79
CA GLY A 193 5.34 -6.99 13.69
C GLY A 193 5.95 -6.13 12.59
N GLN A 194 5.10 -5.59 11.73
CA GLN A 194 5.51 -4.76 10.59
C GLN A 194 6.33 -3.54 11.06
N ASP A 195 5.91 -2.87 12.13
CA ASP A 195 6.60 -1.72 12.73
C ASP A 195 8.04 -2.03 13.15
N LYS A 196 8.28 -3.23 13.68
CA LYS A 196 9.63 -3.67 14.09
C LYS A 196 10.48 -4.06 12.89
N VAL A 197 9.88 -4.68 11.86
CA VAL A 197 10.60 -5.06 10.64
C VAL A 197 11.02 -3.80 9.86
N THR A 198 10.18 -2.79 9.78
CA THR A 198 10.56 -1.51 9.15
C THR A 198 11.58 -0.71 9.94
N ALA A 199 11.72 -0.98 11.25
CA ALA A 199 12.61 -0.31 12.17
C ALA A 199 13.71 -1.25 12.73
N LEU A 200 14.25 -2.16 11.91
CA LEU A 200 15.37 -3.03 12.28
C LEU A 200 16.51 -2.20 12.87
N ASN A 201 17.07 -2.67 13.96
CA ASN A 201 18.25 -2.05 14.51
C ASN A 201 19.48 -2.30 13.57
N PRO A 202 20.58 -1.55 13.72
CA PRO A 202 21.73 -1.66 12.81
C PRO A 202 22.35 -3.06 12.70
N ASP A 203 22.28 -3.87 13.76
CA ASP A 203 22.76 -5.25 13.73
C ASP A 203 21.84 -6.14 12.89
N GLN A 204 20.55 -6.10 13.15
CA GLN A 204 19.53 -6.82 12.38
C GLN A 204 19.52 -6.43 10.90
N ALA A 205 19.64 -5.12 10.62
CA ALA A 205 19.68 -4.61 9.25
C ALA A 205 20.90 -5.10 8.48
N ARG A 206 22.10 -5.22 9.14
CA ARG A 206 23.31 -5.78 8.51
C ARG A 206 23.20 -7.28 8.25
N VAL A 207 22.57 -8.02 9.16
CA VAL A 207 22.29 -9.46 8.94
C VAL A 207 21.37 -9.62 7.72
N GLY A 208 20.36 -8.76 7.60
CA GLY A 208 19.45 -8.74 6.48
C GLY A 208 18.31 -9.75 6.58
N ILE A 209 17.23 -9.46 5.89
CA ILE A 209 16.04 -10.31 5.83
C ILE A 209 16.27 -11.42 4.80
N GLU A 210 16.02 -12.67 5.19
CA GLU A 210 15.98 -13.82 4.29
C GLU A 210 14.62 -13.95 3.62
N CYS A 211 13.54 -13.97 4.42
CA CYS A 211 12.18 -14.06 3.92
C CYS A 211 11.17 -13.37 4.86
N VAL A 212 9.96 -13.17 4.37
CA VAL A 212 8.83 -12.68 5.18
C VAL A 212 7.67 -13.64 5.07
N HIS A 213 6.89 -13.73 6.15
CA HIS A 213 5.70 -14.56 6.24
C HIS A 213 4.56 -13.76 6.84
N LEU A 214 3.33 -14.11 6.48
CA LEU A 214 2.13 -13.66 7.15
C LEU A 214 1.58 -14.78 8.03
N THR A 215 1.36 -14.46 9.29
CA THR A 215 0.86 -15.40 10.30
C THR A 215 -0.38 -14.84 10.98
N GLN A 216 -1.06 -15.65 11.77
CA GLN A 216 -2.07 -15.15 12.70
C GLN A 216 -1.37 -14.55 13.93
N ALA A 217 -1.77 -13.36 14.35
CA ALA A 217 -1.21 -12.71 15.53
C ALA A 217 -1.39 -13.59 16.79
N GLY A 218 -0.33 -13.68 17.59
CA GLY A 218 -0.33 -14.49 18.81
C GLY A 218 -0.11 -16.00 18.60
N VAL A 219 0.07 -16.48 17.38
CA VAL A 219 0.37 -17.88 17.08
C VAL A 219 1.85 -18.04 16.79
N ASP A 220 2.52 -18.89 17.56
CA ASP A 220 3.99 -19.05 17.53
C ASP A 220 4.48 -20.16 16.57
N THR A 221 3.60 -20.63 15.69
CA THR A 221 3.92 -21.71 14.75
C THR A 221 4.28 -21.16 13.37
N SER A 222 5.48 -21.47 12.91
CA SER A 222 5.90 -21.30 11.51
C SER A 222 5.83 -22.67 10.80
N PRO A 223 5.28 -22.78 9.57
CA PRO A 223 4.59 -21.77 8.80
C PRO A 223 3.12 -21.61 9.20
N GLY A 224 2.72 -20.41 9.57
CA GLY A 224 1.33 -20.10 9.91
C GLY A 224 0.34 -20.30 8.75
N ILE A 225 -0.95 -20.23 9.04
CA ILE A 225 -2.01 -20.26 8.03
C ILE A 225 -1.88 -18.98 7.21
N ARG A 226 -1.56 -19.10 5.93
CA ARG A 226 -1.51 -17.94 5.01
C ARG A 226 -2.90 -17.33 4.87
N PRO A 227 -3.04 -16.00 5.05
CA PRO A 227 -4.32 -15.32 4.85
C PRO A 227 -4.81 -15.49 3.42
N THR A 228 -6.13 -15.47 3.25
CA THR A 228 -6.76 -15.59 1.92
C THR A 228 -6.93 -14.22 1.29
N ALA A 229 -6.71 -14.14 -0.02
CA ALA A 229 -6.86 -12.88 -0.75
C ALA A 229 -8.30 -12.34 -0.69
N ASN A 230 -8.41 -11.04 -0.52
CA ASN A 230 -9.67 -10.33 -0.72
C ASN A 230 -10.20 -10.60 -2.14
N PRO A 231 -11.43 -11.11 -2.30
CA PRO A 231 -12.00 -11.37 -3.64
C PRO A 231 -11.96 -10.15 -4.58
N SER A 232 -12.13 -8.92 -4.03
CA SER A 232 -12.03 -7.69 -4.81
C SER A 232 -10.62 -7.42 -5.35
N VAL A 233 -9.57 -7.92 -4.67
CA VAL A 233 -8.19 -7.87 -5.18
C VAL A 233 -8.00 -8.82 -6.34
N ILE A 234 -8.53 -10.04 -6.25
CA ILE A 234 -8.48 -11.02 -7.33
C ILE A 234 -9.19 -10.50 -8.59
N GLU A 235 -10.38 -9.91 -8.41
CA GLU A 235 -11.12 -9.26 -9.50
C GLU A 235 -10.34 -8.08 -10.10
N ALA A 236 -9.76 -7.22 -9.27
CA ALA A 236 -8.95 -6.09 -9.72
C ALA A 236 -7.74 -6.56 -10.55
N ILE A 237 -6.98 -7.56 -10.07
CA ILE A 237 -5.90 -8.19 -10.83
C ILE A 237 -6.44 -8.72 -12.17
N GLY A 238 -7.56 -9.44 -12.15
CA GLY A 238 -8.19 -10.05 -13.33
C GLY A 238 -8.57 -9.06 -14.43
N THR A 239 -8.85 -7.82 -14.08
CA THR A 239 -9.33 -6.76 -14.98
C THR A 239 -8.32 -5.63 -15.21
N ALA A 240 -7.11 -5.72 -14.65
CA ALA A 240 -6.07 -4.70 -14.79
C ALA A 240 -5.52 -4.60 -16.22
N ASP A 241 -5.29 -3.40 -16.73
CA ASP A 241 -4.50 -3.15 -17.93
C ASP A 241 -2.99 -3.19 -17.63
N VAL A 242 -2.62 -2.84 -16.40
CA VAL A 242 -1.24 -2.90 -15.89
C VAL A 242 -1.25 -3.14 -14.37
N ILE A 243 -0.29 -3.90 -13.91
CA ILE A 243 -0.09 -4.20 -12.49
C ILE A 243 1.26 -3.63 -12.06
N VAL A 244 1.27 -2.86 -10.98
CA VAL A 244 2.46 -2.17 -10.48
C VAL A 244 2.74 -2.60 -9.04
N PHE A 245 3.99 -2.87 -8.72
CA PHE A 245 4.48 -3.16 -7.38
C PHE A 245 5.43 -2.06 -6.90
N GLY A 246 5.19 -1.53 -5.71
CA GLY A 246 5.99 -0.45 -5.12
C GLY A 246 5.76 0.93 -5.76
N PRO A 247 6.64 1.92 -5.47
CA PRO A 247 7.70 1.84 -4.47
C PRO A 247 7.16 1.83 -3.05
N GLY A 248 8.04 1.51 -2.10
CA GLY A 248 7.75 1.43 -0.68
C GLY A 248 8.67 0.44 0.00
N SER A 249 8.44 0.15 1.26
CA SER A 249 9.18 -0.88 1.99
C SER A 249 9.12 -2.22 1.24
N PHE A 250 10.27 -2.71 0.80
CA PHE A 250 10.33 -3.82 -0.14
C PHE A 250 9.73 -5.10 0.43
N TYR A 251 10.16 -5.49 1.62
CA TYR A 251 9.68 -6.73 2.26
C TYR A 251 8.29 -6.58 2.85
N THR A 252 8.05 -5.51 3.59
CA THR A 252 6.82 -5.36 4.39
C THR A 252 5.61 -4.84 3.61
N SER A 253 5.84 -4.05 2.55
CA SER A 253 4.75 -3.38 1.80
C SER A 253 4.69 -3.75 0.31
N THR A 254 5.66 -4.52 -0.20
CA THR A 254 5.67 -4.96 -1.61
C THR A 254 5.68 -6.49 -1.69
N LEU A 255 6.71 -7.14 -1.16
CA LEU A 255 6.88 -8.59 -1.24
C LEU A 255 5.83 -9.35 -0.44
N ALA A 256 5.46 -8.86 0.76
CA ALA A 256 4.52 -9.53 1.65
C ALA A 256 3.13 -9.76 1.05
N HIS A 257 2.71 -8.98 0.05
CA HIS A 257 1.47 -9.25 -0.69
C HIS A 257 1.46 -10.63 -1.35
N LEU A 258 2.62 -11.13 -1.76
CA LEU A 258 2.77 -12.44 -2.40
C LEU A 258 2.58 -13.60 -1.42
N GLU A 259 2.61 -13.35 -0.11
CA GLU A 259 2.33 -14.34 0.91
C GLU A 259 0.81 -14.57 1.11
N VAL A 260 -0.02 -13.70 0.56
CA VAL A 260 -1.48 -13.86 0.59
C VAL A 260 -1.90 -14.91 -0.45
N ARG A 261 -2.57 -15.96 0.02
CA ARG A 261 -3.02 -17.07 -0.82
C ARG A 261 -4.00 -16.60 -1.88
N GLY A 262 -3.73 -16.91 -3.14
CA GLY A 262 -4.53 -16.52 -4.30
C GLY A 262 -3.92 -15.40 -5.14
N ILE A 263 -3.10 -14.51 -4.55
CA ILE A 263 -2.51 -13.38 -5.29
C ILE A 263 -1.54 -13.89 -6.38
N ARG A 264 -0.61 -14.80 -6.03
CA ARG A 264 0.33 -15.35 -7.01
C ARG A 264 -0.38 -16.05 -8.17
N GLN A 265 -1.42 -16.84 -7.87
CA GLN A 265 -2.21 -17.51 -8.88
C GLN A 265 -2.93 -16.51 -9.80
N ALA A 266 -3.51 -15.45 -9.25
CA ALA A 266 -4.16 -14.41 -10.04
C ALA A 266 -3.18 -13.66 -10.94
N LEU A 267 -1.96 -13.38 -10.46
CA LEU A 267 -0.89 -12.76 -11.27
C LEU A 267 -0.43 -13.68 -12.40
N ALA A 268 -0.25 -14.99 -12.13
CA ALA A 268 0.16 -15.97 -13.11
C ALA A 268 -0.92 -16.25 -14.19
N ALA A 269 -2.19 -16.08 -13.82
CA ALA A 269 -3.31 -16.25 -14.76
C ALA A 269 -3.46 -15.05 -15.72
N ARG A 270 -2.73 -13.94 -15.51
CA ARG A 270 -2.79 -12.79 -16.43
C ARG A 270 -2.00 -13.09 -17.71
N PRO A 271 -2.52 -12.69 -18.86
CA PRO A 271 -1.79 -12.79 -20.12
C PRO A 271 -0.40 -12.16 -20.02
N PRO A 272 0.61 -12.70 -20.71
CA PRO A 272 1.98 -12.16 -20.69
C PRO A 272 2.06 -10.72 -21.21
N GLU A 273 1.13 -10.31 -22.07
CA GLU A 273 1.03 -8.95 -22.62
C GLU A 273 0.60 -7.92 -21.60
N VAL A 274 -0.01 -8.34 -20.48
CA VAL A 274 -0.36 -7.42 -19.40
C VAL A 274 0.91 -7.09 -18.61
N PRO A 275 1.38 -5.82 -18.64
CA PRO A 275 2.59 -5.45 -17.95
C PRO A 275 2.45 -5.64 -16.45
N LYS A 276 3.46 -6.28 -15.85
CA LYS A 276 3.64 -6.43 -14.41
C LYS A 276 4.96 -5.78 -14.06
N ILE A 277 4.91 -4.65 -13.38
CA ILE A 277 6.01 -3.69 -13.26
C ILE A 277 6.43 -3.59 -11.80
N LEU A 278 7.72 -3.73 -11.52
CA LEU A 278 8.30 -3.35 -10.24
C LEU A 278 8.92 -1.95 -10.38
N ILE A 279 8.58 -1.04 -9.48
CA ILE A 279 9.28 0.23 -9.34
C ILE A 279 10.32 0.06 -8.25
N GLY A 280 11.59 0.10 -8.63
CA GLY A 280 12.72 -0.02 -7.72
C GLY A 280 12.81 1.17 -6.77
N ASN A 281 13.19 0.92 -5.52
CA ASN A 281 13.45 2.00 -4.58
C ASN A 281 14.71 2.77 -4.99
N ILE A 282 14.74 4.08 -4.71
CA ILE A 282 15.91 4.94 -4.96
C ILE A 282 16.96 4.77 -3.88
N LEU A 283 16.50 4.70 -2.62
CA LEU A 283 17.39 4.54 -1.46
C LEU A 283 17.25 3.14 -0.84
N GLU A 284 18.31 2.71 -0.19
CA GLU A 284 18.23 1.66 0.82
C GLU A 284 17.31 2.08 1.97
N CYS A 285 16.90 1.12 2.76
CA CYS A 285 16.25 1.33 4.05
C CYS A 285 16.70 0.23 5.02
N ALA A 286 16.22 0.23 6.25
CA ALA A 286 16.58 -0.79 7.23
C ALA A 286 16.29 -2.23 6.74
N GLU A 287 15.25 -2.42 5.94
CA GLU A 287 14.90 -3.73 5.37
C GLU A 287 15.86 -4.19 4.26
N THR A 288 16.50 -3.27 3.55
CA THR A 288 17.27 -3.54 2.32
C THR A 288 18.73 -3.13 2.44
N MET A 289 19.21 -2.84 3.65
CA MET A 289 20.58 -2.42 3.90
C MET A 289 21.58 -3.42 3.30
N GLY A 290 22.53 -2.92 2.48
CA GLY A 290 23.57 -3.73 1.84
C GLY A 290 23.07 -4.61 0.71
N ARG A 291 21.84 -4.44 0.24
CA ARG A 291 21.31 -5.14 -0.93
C ARG A 291 21.51 -4.32 -2.20
N THR A 292 21.46 -4.99 -3.33
CA THR A 292 21.39 -4.36 -4.65
C THR A 292 19.97 -4.46 -5.23
N LEU A 293 19.66 -3.60 -6.19
CA LEU A 293 18.37 -3.66 -6.91
C LEU A 293 18.21 -5.02 -7.61
N ALA A 294 19.28 -5.54 -8.23
CA ALA A 294 19.27 -6.85 -8.88
C ALA A 294 18.90 -7.97 -7.91
N GLU A 295 19.46 -7.99 -6.70
CA GLU A 295 19.11 -8.98 -5.67
C GLU A 295 17.64 -8.86 -5.22
N LEU A 296 17.11 -7.64 -5.09
CA LEU A 296 15.70 -7.42 -4.73
C LEU A 296 14.76 -7.89 -5.85
N VAL A 297 15.10 -7.61 -7.10
CA VAL A 297 14.37 -8.10 -8.28
C VAL A 297 14.35 -9.63 -8.28
N HIS A 298 15.50 -10.27 -8.10
CA HIS A 298 15.60 -11.73 -8.02
C HIS A 298 14.75 -12.30 -6.87
N THR A 299 14.81 -11.66 -5.70
CA THR A 299 13.99 -12.06 -4.55
C THR A 299 12.49 -11.97 -4.87
N PHE A 300 12.07 -10.90 -5.54
CA PHE A 300 10.69 -10.74 -5.98
C PHE A 300 10.28 -11.81 -6.99
N GLN A 301 11.07 -12.05 -8.04
CA GLN A 301 10.79 -13.05 -9.07
C GLN A 301 10.70 -14.47 -8.47
N ARG A 302 11.61 -14.82 -7.57
CA ARG A 302 11.59 -16.10 -6.85
C ARG A 302 10.31 -16.28 -6.03
N ALA A 303 9.86 -15.22 -5.34
CA ALA A 303 8.64 -15.27 -4.54
C ALA A 303 7.37 -15.28 -5.39
N ALA A 304 7.32 -14.50 -6.45
CA ALA A 304 6.14 -14.32 -7.30
C ALA A 304 5.94 -15.46 -8.30
N GLY A 305 7.02 -16.11 -8.72
CA GLY A 305 7.02 -17.16 -9.74
C GLY A 305 7.26 -16.64 -11.16
N PRO A 306 7.41 -17.56 -12.13
CA PRO A 306 7.69 -17.23 -13.53
C PRO A 306 6.63 -16.30 -14.13
N GLY A 307 7.04 -15.32 -14.93
CA GLY A 307 6.14 -14.41 -15.65
C GLY A 307 5.36 -13.43 -14.76
N ALA A 308 5.59 -13.41 -13.45
CA ALA A 308 4.95 -12.50 -12.52
C ALA A 308 5.56 -11.09 -12.53
N LEU A 309 6.65 -10.89 -13.25
CA LEU A 309 7.28 -9.59 -13.49
C LEU A 309 7.72 -9.52 -14.95
N THR A 310 7.38 -8.40 -15.63
CA THR A 310 7.72 -8.16 -17.03
C THR A 310 8.64 -6.95 -17.20
N HIS A 311 8.50 -5.95 -16.32
CA HIS A 311 9.25 -4.70 -16.40
C HIS A 311 9.81 -4.28 -15.05
N LEU A 312 10.93 -3.59 -15.09
CA LEU A 312 11.53 -2.88 -13.97
C LEU A 312 11.66 -1.40 -14.33
N VAL A 313 11.16 -0.53 -13.49
CA VAL A 313 11.45 0.92 -13.53
C VAL A 313 12.54 1.17 -12.49
N ALA A 314 13.72 1.54 -12.93
CA ALA A 314 14.91 1.70 -12.10
C ALA A 314 15.44 3.13 -12.15
N ASN A 315 15.71 3.73 -10.99
CA ASN A 315 16.36 5.02 -10.92
C ASN A 315 17.84 4.84 -11.27
N ARG A 316 18.33 5.64 -12.23
CA ARG A 316 19.75 5.74 -12.53
C ARG A 316 20.36 6.83 -11.65
N GLY A 317 21.14 6.41 -10.67
CA GLY A 317 21.80 7.34 -9.76
C GLY A 317 22.86 8.19 -10.46
N TRP A 318 22.71 9.51 -10.44
CA TRP A 318 23.71 10.44 -10.96
C TRP A 318 24.65 10.99 -9.89
N VAL A 319 24.32 10.76 -8.63
CA VAL A 319 25.04 11.34 -7.50
C VAL A 319 26.02 10.33 -6.92
N PRO A 320 27.33 10.60 -6.96
CA PRO A 320 28.36 9.65 -6.52
C PRO A 320 28.58 9.64 -4.99
N PHE A 321 27.62 10.06 -4.19
CA PHE A 321 27.74 10.14 -2.74
C PHE A 321 27.17 8.89 -2.07
N GLU A 322 27.91 8.34 -1.12
CA GLU A 322 27.52 7.14 -0.38
C GLU A 322 26.34 7.37 0.58
N ARG A 323 26.16 8.58 1.08
CA ARG A 323 25.09 8.93 2.05
C ARG A 323 24.25 10.05 1.52
N VAL A 324 22.94 9.90 1.62
CA VAL A 324 22.00 10.83 1.00
C VAL A 324 21.00 11.39 1.98
N VAL A 325 20.11 10.58 2.53
CA VAL A 325 18.99 10.99 3.41
C VAL A 325 18.94 10.07 4.62
N ASN A 326 18.92 10.63 5.82
CA ASN A 326 18.82 9.90 7.09
C ASN A 326 19.84 8.75 7.24
N GLY A 327 21.03 8.86 6.61
CA GLY A 327 22.07 7.85 6.67
C GLY A 327 21.91 6.66 5.72
N PHE A 328 20.89 6.65 4.86
CA PHE A 328 20.70 5.64 3.82
C PHE A 328 21.41 6.06 2.52
N ARG A 329 21.99 5.08 1.83
CA ARG A 329 22.64 5.23 0.54
C ARG A 329 21.63 5.09 -0.59
N TYR A 330 22.03 5.50 -1.79
CA TYR A 330 21.34 5.08 -3.01
C TYR A 330 21.42 3.56 -3.13
N LEU A 331 20.32 2.94 -3.54
CA LEU A 331 20.26 1.50 -3.76
C LEU A 331 21.15 1.17 -4.98
N PRO A 332 22.23 0.37 -4.81
CA PRO A 332 23.11 0.01 -5.92
C PRO A 332 22.34 -0.83 -6.96
N GLU A 333 22.66 -0.64 -8.25
CA GLU A 333 22.04 -1.45 -9.32
C GLU A 333 22.38 -2.93 -9.17
N GLY A 334 23.67 -3.25 -8.93
CA GLY A 334 24.18 -4.61 -8.88
C GLY A 334 24.29 -5.26 -10.25
N ASP A 335 25.02 -6.35 -10.34
CA ASP A 335 25.08 -7.15 -11.54
C ASP A 335 23.81 -7.96 -11.68
N ALA A 336 23.14 -7.84 -12.84
CA ALA A 336 22.03 -8.72 -13.17
C ALA A 336 22.55 -10.16 -13.20
N ALA A 337 22.04 -11.02 -12.31
CA ALA A 337 22.31 -12.45 -12.43
C ALA A 337 21.86 -12.90 -13.82
N PRO A 338 22.62 -13.77 -14.52
CA PRO A 338 22.20 -14.29 -15.82
C PRO A 338 20.82 -14.92 -15.67
N SER A 339 19.82 -14.28 -16.24
CA SER A 339 18.43 -14.63 -16.07
C SER A 339 18.04 -15.71 -17.05
N ASP A 340 17.75 -16.90 -16.53
CA ASP A 340 16.71 -17.73 -17.10
C ASP A 340 15.46 -17.47 -16.25
N PRO A 341 14.52 -16.79 -16.68
CA PRO A 341 13.54 -16.78 -17.73
C PRO A 341 13.45 -15.45 -18.52
N PRO A 342 12.45 -15.19 -19.38
CA PRO A 342 12.47 -14.15 -20.42
C PRO A 342 12.93 -12.81 -19.85
N ALA A 343 13.83 -12.14 -20.58
CA ALA A 343 14.51 -10.95 -20.19
C ALA A 343 13.54 -9.88 -19.67
N LEU A 344 13.70 -9.49 -18.40
CA LEU A 344 13.01 -8.37 -17.78
C LEU A 344 13.32 -7.10 -18.59
N GLN A 345 12.28 -6.36 -19.02
CA GLN A 345 12.49 -5.07 -19.66
C GLN A 345 12.80 -4.03 -18.60
N VAL A 346 14.01 -3.46 -18.67
CA VAL A 346 14.45 -2.44 -17.72
C VAL A 346 14.31 -1.06 -18.35
N ILE A 347 13.54 -0.19 -17.70
CA ILE A 347 13.46 1.23 -18.02
C ILE A 347 14.25 1.96 -16.93
N ALA A 348 15.47 2.37 -17.28
CA ALA A 348 16.37 3.08 -16.40
C ALA A 348 16.51 4.55 -16.83
N ASP A 349 16.15 5.46 -15.95
CA ASP A 349 16.27 6.90 -16.15
C ASP A 349 16.46 7.59 -14.80
N ASP A 350 16.67 8.90 -14.79
CA ASP A 350 16.65 9.73 -13.60
C ASP A 350 15.19 9.90 -13.14
N PHE A 351 14.74 9.01 -12.25
CA PHE A 351 13.42 9.03 -11.64
C PHE A 351 13.40 9.71 -10.27
N GLU A 352 14.51 10.30 -9.84
CA GLU A 352 14.55 11.01 -8.57
C GLU A 352 13.90 12.41 -8.71
N ASP A 353 13.13 12.79 -7.67
CA ASP A 353 12.55 14.12 -7.56
C ASP A 353 13.66 15.16 -7.36
N PRO A 354 13.75 16.20 -8.21
CA PRO A 354 14.84 17.17 -8.15
C PRO A 354 14.85 18.03 -6.87
N TRP A 355 13.72 18.10 -6.17
CA TRP A 355 13.55 18.90 -4.94
C TRP A 355 13.62 18.07 -3.67
N THR A 356 13.33 16.78 -3.77
CA THR A 356 13.25 15.89 -2.60
C THR A 356 14.03 14.62 -2.86
N ARG A 357 15.28 14.61 -2.44
CA ARG A 357 16.17 13.45 -2.61
C ARG A 357 15.60 12.17 -2.02
N GLY A 358 15.80 11.09 -2.73
CA GLY A 358 15.33 9.76 -2.37
C GLY A 358 13.85 9.51 -2.64
N LYS A 359 13.12 10.50 -3.14
CA LYS A 359 11.75 10.35 -3.62
C LYS A 359 11.70 10.24 -5.13
N HIS A 360 10.70 9.56 -5.64
CA HIS A 360 10.46 9.46 -7.07
C HIS A 360 9.83 10.75 -7.62
N ASP A 361 10.31 11.18 -8.78
CA ASP A 361 9.61 12.13 -9.65
C ASP A 361 8.36 11.43 -10.21
N ALA A 362 7.25 11.68 -9.57
CA ALA A 362 6.00 10.98 -9.88
C ALA A 362 5.52 11.22 -11.32
N PRO A 363 5.57 12.44 -11.89
CA PRO A 363 5.31 12.69 -13.31
C PRO A 363 6.17 11.85 -14.26
N LYS A 364 7.48 11.76 -14.04
CA LYS A 364 8.37 10.93 -14.88
C LYS A 364 8.00 9.43 -14.78
N VAL A 365 7.72 8.94 -13.58
CA VAL A 365 7.27 7.56 -13.41
C VAL A 365 5.97 7.30 -14.17
N VAL A 366 5.00 8.22 -14.10
CA VAL A 366 3.73 8.08 -14.85
C VAL A 366 3.97 8.07 -16.36
N VAL A 367 4.89 8.88 -16.88
CA VAL A 367 5.27 8.85 -18.31
C VAL A 367 5.85 7.49 -18.68
N ALA A 368 6.74 6.92 -17.86
CA ALA A 368 7.31 5.59 -18.10
C ALA A 368 6.22 4.49 -18.10
N LEU A 369 5.32 4.51 -17.11
CA LEU A 369 4.20 3.57 -17.05
C LEU A 369 3.28 3.69 -18.26
N SER A 370 3.00 4.91 -18.72
CA SER A 370 2.20 5.19 -19.91
C SER A 370 2.87 4.64 -21.18
N GLY A 371 4.19 4.79 -21.30
CA GLY A 371 4.99 4.25 -22.42
C GLY A 371 4.95 2.73 -22.46
N ILE A 372 5.12 2.06 -21.32
CA ILE A 372 5.01 0.59 -21.21
C ILE A 372 3.63 0.13 -21.64
N LEU A 373 2.57 0.77 -21.15
CA LEU A 373 1.20 0.42 -21.49
C LEU A 373 0.88 0.64 -22.98
N ALA A 374 1.40 1.69 -23.59
CA ALA A 374 1.25 1.94 -25.01
C ALA A 374 1.97 0.86 -25.86
N ALA A 375 3.19 0.50 -25.49
CA ALA A 375 3.96 -0.55 -26.18
C ALA A 375 3.29 -1.92 -26.10
N SER A 376 2.73 -2.29 -24.94
CA SER A 376 2.06 -3.60 -24.76
C SER A 376 0.83 -3.78 -25.65
N ARG A 377 0.17 -2.69 -26.06
CA ARG A 377 -0.99 -2.74 -26.97
C ARG A 377 -0.62 -2.96 -28.43
N HIS A 378 0.59 -2.57 -28.81
CA HIS A 378 1.07 -2.74 -30.19
C HIS A 378 1.63 -4.15 -30.45
N THR A 379 1.94 -4.91 -29.41
CA THR A 379 2.44 -6.29 -29.49
C THR A 379 1.32 -7.34 -29.47
N GLY A 380 0.06 -6.96 -29.29
CA GLY A 380 -1.09 -7.85 -29.40
C GLY A 380 -1.24 -8.41 -30.83
N PRO A 381 -1.77 -9.64 -31.04
CA PRO A 381 -1.88 -10.24 -32.35
C PRO A 381 -2.68 -9.33 -33.31
N LEU A 382 -2.05 -8.96 -34.42
CA LEU A 382 -2.75 -8.33 -35.54
C LEU A 382 -4.00 -9.15 -35.84
N GLN A 383 -5.17 -8.57 -35.68
CA GLN A 383 -6.41 -9.18 -36.12
C GLN A 383 -6.22 -9.62 -37.59
N ALA A 384 -6.22 -10.93 -37.81
CA ALA A 384 -6.17 -11.49 -39.15
C ALA A 384 -7.31 -10.88 -39.98
N GLY A 385 -6.92 -10.06 -40.94
CA GLY A 385 -7.85 -9.35 -41.78
C GLY A 385 -8.89 -10.30 -42.35
N SER A 386 -10.14 -9.97 -42.21
CA SER A 386 -11.26 -10.61 -42.87
C SER A 386 -10.97 -10.65 -44.37
N LYS A 387 -10.63 -11.84 -44.91
CA LYS A 387 -10.68 -12.08 -46.34
C LYS A 387 -12.16 -11.95 -46.73
N THR A 388 -12.51 -10.89 -47.41
CA THR A 388 -13.73 -10.81 -48.21
C THR A 388 -13.66 -11.88 -49.28
N PRO A 389 -14.66 -12.74 -49.42
CA PRO A 389 -14.77 -13.61 -50.61
C PRO A 389 -15.24 -12.77 -51.80
N GLY A 390 -14.48 -12.83 -52.90
CA GLY A 390 -14.91 -12.36 -54.22
C GLY A 390 -15.88 -13.33 -54.91
#